data_30178476b9beee16d2efc82fc864b017
#
_entry.id   30178476b9beee16d2efc82fc864b017
#
_cell.length_a   1.000
_cell.length_b   1.000
_cell.length_c   1.000
_cell.angle_alpha   90.00
_cell.angle_beta   90.00
_cell.angle_gamma   90.00
#
_symmetry.space_group_name_H-M   'P 1'
#
loop_
_entity.id
_entity.type
_entity.pdbx_description
1 polymer ?
#
loop_
_entity_poly.entity_id
_entity_poly.type
_entity_poly.pdbx_seq_one_letter_code
_entity_poly.pdbx_strand_id
1 'polypeptide(L)'
;MSTTVSLVAELERIANSLGEDAAAASEIPLASVAEKISKIMGVRKDEVGILAVSTRWRHLYFLVPESLKKVGFIPLSSTTALAARTARESRPEIDNNFSAAKHATVFEGTKIAGEPGETIYKIISAPILADGKVMGVIQVSRKGVSALASGPDFTSDELGKVLALCKPLGKLLQRVTNE
;
A
#
# COMPACT_ATOMS: atom_id res chain seq x y z
N MET A 1 0.26 -8.42 21.90
CA MET A 1 0.95 -7.36 21.14
C MET A 1 1.23 -7.85 19.71
N SER A 2 0.67 -7.19 18.72
CA SER A 2 0.93 -7.53 17.32
C SER A 2 2.33 -7.07 16.93
N THR A 3 3.15 -8.00 16.49
CA THR A 3 4.46 -7.70 15.93
C THR A 3 4.44 -7.94 14.42
N THR A 4 5.44 -7.42 13.71
CA THR A 4 5.61 -7.70 12.28
C THR A 4 5.68 -9.21 12.03
N VAL A 5 6.42 -9.94 12.86
CA VAL A 5 6.56 -11.39 12.73
C VAL A 5 5.21 -12.09 12.90
N SER A 6 4.42 -11.69 13.89
CA SER A 6 3.07 -12.25 14.11
C SER A 6 2.14 -11.99 12.94
N LEU A 7 2.17 -10.79 12.40
CA LEU A 7 1.33 -10.43 11.25
C LEU A 7 1.75 -11.17 9.99
N VAL A 8 3.05 -11.30 9.73
CA VAL A 8 3.56 -12.08 8.59
C VAL A 8 3.06 -13.53 8.68
N ALA A 9 3.17 -14.16 9.85
CA ALA A 9 2.69 -15.52 10.06
C ALA A 9 1.19 -15.65 9.85
N GLU A 10 0.43 -14.67 10.33
CA GLU A 10 -1.03 -14.64 10.15
C GLU A 10 -1.41 -14.52 8.67
N LEU A 11 -0.75 -13.63 7.93
CA LEU A 11 -1.01 -13.44 6.51
C LEU A 11 -0.66 -14.67 5.69
N GLU A 12 0.47 -15.32 6.00
CA GLU A 12 0.86 -16.56 5.34
C GLU A 12 -0.14 -17.68 5.59
N ARG A 13 -0.64 -17.79 6.83
CA ARG A 13 -1.66 -18.77 7.18
C ARG A 13 -2.95 -18.53 6.41
N ILE A 14 -3.40 -17.28 6.31
CA ILE A 14 -4.59 -16.92 5.54
C ILE A 14 -4.40 -17.28 4.06
N ALA A 15 -3.29 -16.89 3.47
CA ALA A 15 -3.00 -17.16 2.06
C ALA A 15 -2.96 -18.66 1.77
N ASN A 16 -2.36 -19.46 2.65
CA ASN A 16 -2.26 -20.90 2.49
C ASN A 16 -3.62 -21.60 2.68
N SER A 17 -4.46 -21.09 3.58
CA SER A 17 -5.78 -21.68 3.86
C SER A 17 -6.78 -21.46 2.73
N LEU A 18 -6.60 -20.41 1.93
CA LEU A 18 -7.50 -20.11 0.81
C LEU A 18 -7.29 -21.06 -0.37
N GLY A 19 -6.10 -21.65 -0.51
CA GLY A 19 -5.78 -22.49 -1.65
C GLY A 19 -6.04 -21.73 -2.96
N GLU A 20 -6.79 -22.36 -3.89
CA GLU A 20 -7.15 -21.75 -5.17
C GLU A 20 -8.62 -21.31 -5.22
N ASP A 21 -9.28 -21.23 -4.07
CA ASP A 21 -10.68 -20.84 -3.99
C ASP A 21 -10.84 -19.34 -4.14
N ALA A 22 -11.20 -18.88 -5.33
CA ALA A 22 -11.41 -17.47 -5.63
C ALA A 22 -12.58 -16.85 -4.85
N ALA A 23 -13.61 -17.65 -4.51
CA ALA A 23 -14.73 -17.16 -3.72
C ALA A 23 -14.32 -16.85 -2.29
N ALA A 24 -13.50 -17.72 -1.68
CA ALA A 24 -12.95 -17.47 -0.35
C ALA A 24 -12.00 -16.28 -0.37
N ALA A 25 -11.22 -16.11 -1.45
CA ALA A 25 -10.31 -14.99 -1.61
C ALA A 25 -11.03 -13.63 -1.60
N SER A 26 -12.21 -13.54 -2.18
CA SER A 26 -13.00 -12.30 -2.24
C SER A 26 -13.47 -11.84 -0.86
N GLU A 27 -13.47 -12.72 0.12
CA GLU A 27 -13.89 -12.42 1.50
C GLU A 27 -12.73 -11.99 2.41
N ILE A 28 -11.51 -11.87 1.89
CA ILE A 28 -10.35 -11.44 2.68
C ILE A 28 -10.59 -10.02 3.17
N PRO A 29 -10.53 -9.79 4.50
CA PRO A 29 -10.76 -8.45 5.04
C PRO A 29 -9.48 -7.60 4.95
N LEU A 30 -9.14 -7.12 3.76
CA LEU A 30 -7.95 -6.29 3.54
C LEU A 30 -7.97 -5.03 4.39
N ALA A 31 -9.13 -4.46 4.67
CA ALA A 31 -9.23 -3.32 5.58
C ALA A 31 -8.72 -3.67 6.99
N SER A 32 -9.02 -4.88 7.46
CA SER A 32 -8.53 -5.37 8.75
C SER A 32 -7.01 -5.58 8.73
N VAL A 33 -6.48 -6.10 7.63
CA VAL A 33 -5.03 -6.24 7.42
C VAL A 33 -4.35 -4.87 7.46
N ALA A 34 -4.89 -3.90 6.74
CA ALA A 34 -4.36 -2.54 6.71
C ALA A 34 -4.37 -1.89 8.11
N GLU A 35 -5.42 -2.13 8.89
CA GLU A 35 -5.50 -1.65 10.26
C GLU A 35 -4.38 -2.22 11.14
N LYS A 36 -4.11 -3.51 11.02
CA LYS A 36 -3.01 -4.15 11.75
C LYS A 36 -1.65 -3.60 11.32
N ILE A 37 -1.46 -3.36 10.03
CA ILE A 37 -0.25 -2.74 9.50
C ILE A 37 -0.08 -1.33 10.09
N SER A 38 -1.16 -0.54 10.13
CA SER A 38 -1.12 0.81 10.66
C SER A 38 -0.65 0.83 12.12
N LYS A 39 -1.12 -0.11 12.93
CA LYS A 39 -0.71 -0.23 14.34
C LYS A 39 0.78 -0.57 14.49
N ILE A 40 1.28 -1.48 13.66
CA ILE A 40 2.69 -1.87 13.66
C ILE A 40 3.58 -0.70 13.23
N MET A 41 3.14 0.07 12.23
CA MET A 41 3.91 1.18 11.67
C MET A 41 3.76 2.48 12.45
N GLY A 42 2.84 2.54 13.41
CA GLY A 42 2.58 3.77 14.17
C GLY A 42 1.96 4.87 13.32
N VAL A 43 1.11 4.51 12.38
CA VAL A 43 0.38 5.45 11.52
C VAL A 43 -1.12 5.22 11.65
N ARG A 44 -1.92 6.11 11.06
CA ARG A 44 -3.37 5.95 11.04
C ARG A 44 -3.77 4.95 9.95
N LYS A 45 -4.96 4.39 10.09
CA LYS A 45 -5.53 3.45 9.14
C LYS A 45 -5.63 4.05 7.72
N ASP A 46 -5.96 5.33 7.60
CA ASP A 46 -6.05 6.03 6.31
C ASP A 46 -4.68 6.36 5.69
N GLU A 47 -3.60 6.07 6.41
CA GLU A 47 -2.23 6.27 5.95
C GLU A 47 -1.60 5.00 5.38
N VAL A 48 -2.36 3.90 5.32
CA VAL A 48 -1.93 2.65 4.68
C VAL A 48 -2.75 2.45 3.41
N GLY A 49 -2.07 2.40 2.27
CA GLY A 49 -2.68 2.11 0.98
C GLY A 49 -2.14 0.81 0.40
N ILE A 50 -3.03 -0.03 -0.10
CA ILE A 50 -2.67 -1.24 -0.85
C ILE A 50 -3.35 -1.14 -2.20
N LEU A 51 -2.53 -1.18 -3.26
CA LEU A 51 -2.98 -1.11 -4.63
C LEU A 51 -2.67 -2.43 -5.33
N ALA A 52 -3.56 -2.86 -6.19
CA ALA A 52 -3.32 -4.01 -7.05
C ALA A 52 -2.96 -3.57 -8.46
N VAL A 53 -2.19 -4.40 -9.16
CA VAL A 53 -1.87 -4.19 -10.57
C VAL A 53 -2.88 -4.97 -11.41
N SER A 54 -3.54 -4.27 -12.34
CA SER A 54 -4.25 -4.92 -13.43
C SER A 54 -3.30 -5.07 -14.61
N THR A 55 -2.93 -6.31 -14.95
CA THR A 55 -2.06 -6.58 -16.10
C THR A 55 -2.81 -6.35 -17.41
N ARG A 56 -4.09 -6.67 -17.43
CA ARG A 56 -4.97 -6.47 -18.59
C ARG A 56 -5.10 -5.01 -19.01
N TRP A 57 -5.32 -4.12 -17.99
CA TRP A 57 -5.58 -2.71 -18.25
C TRP A 57 -4.36 -1.83 -18.04
N ARG A 58 -3.24 -2.41 -17.56
CA ARG A 58 -1.97 -1.74 -17.32
C ARG A 58 -2.13 -0.52 -16.39
N HIS A 59 -2.82 -0.73 -15.28
CA HIS A 59 -3.01 0.30 -14.28
C HIS A 59 -3.00 -0.28 -12.87
N LEU A 60 -2.87 0.61 -11.88
CA LEU A 60 -3.03 0.33 -10.47
C LEU A 60 -4.41 0.77 -10.01
N TYR A 61 -5.01 0.03 -9.09
CA TYR A 61 -6.27 0.42 -8.46
C TYR A 61 -6.21 0.13 -6.97
N PHE A 62 -6.90 0.95 -6.16
CA PHE A 62 -6.88 0.80 -4.71
C PHE A 62 -7.73 -0.37 -4.25
N LEU A 63 -7.15 -1.20 -3.39
CA LEU A 63 -7.87 -2.19 -2.59
C LEU A 63 -8.22 -1.63 -1.21
N VAL A 64 -7.32 -0.88 -0.62
CA VAL A 64 -7.55 -0.13 0.62
C VAL A 64 -6.80 1.20 0.56
N PRO A 65 -7.30 2.27 1.21
CA PRO A 65 -8.59 2.34 1.91
C PRO A 65 -9.76 2.26 0.93
N GLU A 66 -10.88 1.77 1.41
CA GLU A 66 -12.07 1.57 0.60
C GLU A 66 -12.61 2.85 -0.04
N SER A 67 -12.43 3.98 0.66
CA SER A 67 -12.81 5.30 0.15
C SER A 67 -12.12 5.67 -1.16
N LEU A 68 -10.96 5.09 -1.44
CA LEU A 68 -10.21 5.38 -2.67
C LEU A 68 -10.53 4.41 -3.82
N LYS A 69 -11.27 3.35 -3.59
CA LYS A 69 -11.67 2.41 -4.64
C LYS A 69 -12.46 3.08 -5.77
N LYS A 70 -13.22 4.12 -5.45
CA LYS A 70 -14.08 4.83 -6.40
C LYS A 70 -13.41 6.00 -7.10
N VAL A 71 -12.17 6.30 -6.74
CA VAL A 71 -11.46 7.49 -7.27
C VAL A 71 -10.92 7.26 -8.68
N GLY A 72 -10.72 6.01 -9.08
CA GLY A 72 -10.22 5.64 -10.40
C GLY A 72 -8.94 4.85 -10.35
N PHE A 73 -8.14 4.94 -11.40
CA PHE A 73 -6.92 4.16 -11.56
C PHE A 73 -5.71 5.05 -11.76
N ILE A 74 -4.54 4.48 -11.45
CA ILE A 74 -3.26 5.11 -11.76
C ILE A 74 -2.64 4.32 -12.91
N PRO A 75 -2.48 4.91 -14.11
CA PRO A 75 -1.82 4.21 -15.21
C PRO A 75 -0.39 3.84 -14.84
N LEU A 76 0.05 2.65 -15.21
CA LEU A 76 1.44 2.23 -14.99
C LEU A 76 2.44 3.14 -15.71
N SER A 77 2.00 3.80 -16.79
CA SER A 77 2.79 4.76 -17.54
C SER A 77 2.90 6.14 -16.89
N SER A 78 2.19 6.38 -15.78
CA SER A 78 2.23 7.67 -15.10
C SER A 78 3.68 8.03 -14.69
N THR A 79 4.11 9.24 -15.06
CA THR A 79 5.44 9.76 -14.72
C THR A 79 5.44 10.54 -13.41
N THR A 80 4.27 10.85 -12.87
CA THR A 80 4.13 11.65 -11.65
C THR A 80 3.72 10.83 -10.42
N ALA A 81 3.10 9.68 -10.62
CA ALA A 81 2.66 8.84 -9.50
C ALA A 81 3.80 7.97 -8.98
N LEU A 82 4.10 8.10 -7.70
CA LEU A 82 5.12 7.27 -7.03
C LEU A 82 4.74 5.79 -7.11
N ALA A 83 3.47 5.44 -6.91
CA ALA A 83 3.00 4.07 -6.98
C ALA A 83 3.29 3.43 -8.34
N ALA A 84 3.06 4.16 -9.43
CA ALA A 84 3.37 3.67 -10.78
C ALA A 84 4.87 3.44 -10.97
N ARG A 85 5.70 4.35 -10.49
CA ARG A 85 7.16 4.20 -10.54
C ARG A 85 7.61 2.98 -9.73
N THR A 86 7.08 2.80 -8.54
CA THR A 86 7.37 1.64 -7.70
C THR A 86 7.04 0.32 -8.41
N ALA A 87 5.90 0.26 -9.08
CA ALA A 87 5.48 -0.93 -9.82
C ALA A 87 6.38 -1.19 -11.04
N ARG A 88 6.70 -0.15 -11.81
CA ARG A 88 7.55 -0.30 -13.00
C ARG A 88 8.98 -0.69 -12.67
N GLU A 89 9.56 -0.04 -11.66
CA GLU A 89 10.96 -0.26 -11.27
C GLU A 89 11.14 -1.44 -10.32
N SER A 90 10.04 -1.94 -9.74
CA SER A 90 10.05 -3.04 -8.77
C SER A 90 11.04 -2.77 -7.63
N ARG A 91 11.05 -1.55 -7.12
CA ARG A 91 12.02 -1.08 -6.13
C ARG A 91 11.35 -0.32 -5.01
N PRO A 92 11.64 -0.65 -3.73
CA PRO A 92 11.11 0.09 -2.60
C PRO A 92 11.81 1.44 -2.45
N GLU A 93 11.11 2.39 -1.86
CA GLU A 93 11.61 3.75 -1.68
C GLU A 93 11.04 4.36 -0.40
N ILE A 94 11.86 5.13 0.31
CA ILE A 94 11.44 6.04 1.37
C ILE A 94 11.61 7.45 0.85
N ASP A 95 10.56 8.26 0.94
CA ASP A 95 10.65 9.69 0.65
C ASP A 95 10.11 10.47 1.85
N ASN A 96 11.02 11.03 2.65
CA ASN A 96 10.70 11.83 3.81
C ASN A 96 10.50 13.31 3.46
N ASN A 97 10.64 13.65 2.19
CA ASN A 97 10.47 14.99 1.66
C ASN A 97 9.45 14.99 0.51
N PHE A 98 8.43 14.16 0.65
CA PHE A 98 7.41 13.98 -0.37
C PHE A 98 6.65 15.29 -0.60
N SER A 99 6.56 15.71 -1.85
CA SER A 99 5.85 16.93 -2.22
C SER A 99 4.52 16.59 -2.87
N ALA A 100 3.44 16.79 -2.14
CA ALA A 100 2.09 16.59 -2.66
C ALA A 100 1.79 17.48 -3.88
N ALA A 101 2.44 18.63 -3.98
CA ALA A 101 2.26 19.54 -5.11
C ALA A 101 2.72 18.92 -6.43
N LYS A 102 3.78 18.11 -6.41
CA LYS A 102 4.27 17.38 -7.59
C LYS A 102 3.37 16.22 -7.99
N HIS A 103 2.48 15.80 -7.09
CA HIS A 103 1.59 14.67 -7.29
C HIS A 103 0.12 15.10 -7.21
N ALA A 104 -0.16 16.39 -7.37
CA ALA A 104 -1.52 16.95 -7.19
C ALA A 104 -2.57 16.38 -8.15
N THR A 105 -2.13 15.83 -9.27
CA THR A 105 -3.02 15.24 -10.29
C THR A 105 -3.23 13.74 -10.10
N VAL A 106 -2.61 13.12 -9.07
CA VAL A 106 -2.68 11.70 -8.79
C VAL A 106 -3.13 11.46 -7.34
N PHE A 107 -3.43 10.20 -7.02
CA PHE A 107 -4.03 9.85 -5.72
C PHE A 107 -3.15 10.21 -4.52
N GLU A 108 -1.83 10.15 -4.67
CA GLU A 108 -0.93 10.54 -3.58
C GLU A 108 -1.07 12.01 -3.18
N GLY A 109 -1.54 12.85 -4.10
CA GLY A 109 -1.78 14.26 -3.83
C GLY A 109 -3.21 14.61 -3.42
N THR A 110 -4.12 13.65 -3.40
CA THR A 110 -5.52 13.94 -3.08
C THR A 110 -5.75 14.03 -1.58
N LYS A 111 -6.75 14.82 -1.19
CA LYS A 111 -7.18 14.98 0.20
C LYS A 111 -8.44 14.16 0.51
N ILE A 112 -8.66 13.09 -0.21
CA ILE A 112 -9.90 12.30 -0.09
C ILE A 112 -9.93 11.51 1.21
N ALA A 113 -8.78 11.00 1.65
CA ALA A 113 -8.66 10.29 2.92
C ALA A 113 -7.89 11.14 3.92
N GLY A 114 -8.38 11.24 5.16
CA GLY A 114 -7.77 12.01 6.23
C GLY A 114 -8.54 13.29 6.53
N GLU A 115 -7.98 14.12 7.39
CA GLU A 115 -8.59 15.38 7.82
C GLU A 115 -8.46 16.47 6.75
N PRO A 116 -9.41 17.41 6.68
CA PRO A 116 -9.30 18.54 5.75
C PRO A 116 -7.98 19.32 5.95
N GLY A 117 -7.31 19.60 4.85
CA GLY A 117 -6.04 20.33 4.86
C GLY A 117 -4.81 19.47 5.07
N GLU A 118 -4.97 18.18 5.35
CA GLU A 118 -3.84 17.27 5.47
C GLU A 118 -3.39 16.76 4.11
N THR A 119 -2.07 16.67 3.93
CA THR A 119 -1.44 16.07 2.76
C THR A 119 -0.31 15.13 3.20
N ILE A 120 0.16 14.29 2.29
CA ILE A 120 1.29 13.40 2.54
C ILE A 120 2.58 14.21 2.54
N TYR A 121 3.38 14.05 3.59
CA TYR A 121 4.73 14.64 3.70
C TYR A 121 5.82 13.59 3.70
N LYS A 122 5.52 12.36 4.12
CA LYS A 122 6.48 11.26 4.20
C LYS A 122 5.79 9.99 3.74
N ILE A 123 6.51 9.16 3.01
CA ILE A 123 5.93 7.95 2.42
C ILE A 123 6.97 6.86 2.25
N ILE A 124 6.55 5.62 2.52
CA ILE A 124 7.21 4.40 2.07
C ILE A 124 6.37 3.84 0.93
N SER A 125 7.00 3.52 -0.18
CA SER A 125 6.34 2.86 -1.30
C SER A 125 7.13 1.61 -1.66
N ALA A 126 6.48 0.46 -1.68
CA ALA A 126 7.15 -0.81 -1.90
C ALA A 126 6.35 -1.72 -2.83
N PRO A 127 7.02 -2.46 -3.74
CA PRO A 127 6.33 -3.40 -4.61
C PRO A 127 5.95 -4.65 -3.84
N ILE A 128 4.76 -5.17 -4.13
CA ILE A 128 4.27 -6.44 -3.60
C ILE A 128 4.47 -7.47 -4.71
N LEU A 129 5.33 -8.45 -4.47
CA LEU A 129 5.70 -9.44 -5.48
C LEU A 129 5.13 -10.82 -5.15
N ALA A 130 4.77 -11.56 -6.19
CA ALA A 130 4.49 -12.99 -6.12
C ALA A 130 5.12 -13.65 -7.34
N ASP A 131 5.92 -14.68 -7.12
CA ASP A 131 6.61 -15.42 -8.18
C ASP A 131 7.42 -14.51 -9.11
N GLY A 132 8.08 -13.50 -8.54
CA GLY A 132 8.90 -12.53 -9.28
C GLY A 132 8.11 -11.48 -10.03
N LYS A 133 6.79 -11.49 -9.94
CA LYS A 133 5.90 -10.55 -10.60
C LYS A 133 5.36 -9.51 -9.63
N VAL A 134 5.28 -8.26 -10.05
CA VAL A 134 4.64 -7.21 -9.25
C VAL A 134 3.13 -7.40 -9.30
N MET A 135 2.55 -7.73 -8.15
CA MET A 135 1.10 -7.90 -7.98
C MET A 135 0.43 -6.63 -7.49
N GLY A 136 1.18 -5.73 -6.90
CA GLY A 136 0.65 -4.49 -6.37
C GLY A 136 1.72 -3.64 -5.73
N VAL A 137 1.28 -2.62 -5.02
CA VAL A 137 2.13 -1.67 -4.29
C VAL A 137 1.51 -1.42 -2.93
N ILE A 138 2.34 -1.39 -1.88
CA ILE A 138 1.92 -0.91 -0.58
C ILE A 138 2.55 0.46 -0.34
N GLN A 139 1.76 1.41 0.13
CA GLN A 139 2.22 2.72 0.53
C GLN A 139 1.83 2.98 1.98
N VAL A 140 2.81 3.35 2.80
CA VAL A 140 2.58 3.78 4.17
C VAL A 140 3.04 5.22 4.25
N SER A 141 2.14 6.11 4.67
CA SER A 141 2.40 7.54 4.63
C SER A 141 2.21 8.18 6.00
N ARG A 142 2.75 9.40 6.14
CA ARG A 142 2.46 10.29 7.26
C ARG A 142 1.93 11.59 6.70
N LYS A 143 0.70 11.87 7.04
CA LYS A 143 -0.04 13.05 6.60
C LYS A 143 -0.10 14.07 7.71
N GLY A 144 -0.22 15.33 7.35
CA GLY A 144 -0.42 16.41 8.30
C GLY A 144 -0.73 17.71 7.59
N VAL A 145 -0.99 18.76 8.38
CA VAL A 145 -1.15 20.12 7.87
C VAL A 145 0.20 20.78 7.59
N SER A 146 1.27 20.16 8.08
CA SER A 146 2.66 20.58 7.87
C SER A 146 3.58 19.37 8.00
N ALA A 147 4.84 19.51 7.56
CA ALA A 147 5.83 18.45 7.68
C ALA A 147 6.06 18.05 9.15
N LEU A 148 6.12 19.03 10.04
CA LEU A 148 6.30 18.79 11.47
C LEU A 148 5.09 18.05 12.06
N ALA A 149 3.88 18.46 11.71
CA ALA A 149 2.64 17.86 12.20
C ALA A 149 2.45 16.43 11.68
N SER A 150 3.06 16.05 10.56
CA SER A 150 2.95 14.72 9.98
C SER A 150 3.66 13.63 10.81
N GLY A 151 4.58 14.01 11.68
CA GLY A 151 5.31 13.10 12.55
C GLY A 151 6.76 12.88 12.10
N PRO A 152 7.46 11.91 12.73
CA PRO A 152 8.88 11.68 12.45
C PRO A 152 9.12 11.09 11.06
N ASP A 153 10.36 11.18 10.59
CA ASP A 153 10.78 10.55 9.33
C ASP A 153 10.67 9.03 9.43
N PHE A 154 10.38 8.39 8.30
CA PHE A 154 10.49 6.95 8.19
C PHE A 154 11.95 6.52 8.18
N THR A 155 12.23 5.39 8.81
CA THR A 155 13.58 4.83 8.94
C THR A 155 13.73 3.58 8.08
N SER A 156 14.99 3.15 7.89
CA SER A 156 15.27 1.89 7.20
C SER A 156 14.70 0.67 7.95
N ASP A 157 14.63 0.72 9.27
CA ASP A 157 13.99 -0.34 10.06
C ASP A 157 12.50 -0.46 9.75
N GLU A 158 11.84 0.69 9.61
CA GLU A 158 10.42 0.71 9.24
C GLU A 158 10.20 0.20 7.81
N LEU A 159 11.10 0.54 6.88
CA LEU A 159 11.07 -0.04 5.54
C LEU A 159 11.23 -1.56 5.59
N GLY A 160 12.12 -2.06 6.42
CA GLY A 160 12.31 -3.49 6.61
C GLY A 160 11.04 -4.21 7.08
N LYS A 161 10.27 -3.59 7.95
CA LYS A 161 8.96 -4.13 8.38
C LYS A 161 7.98 -4.22 7.20
N VAL A 162 7.90 -3.19 6.38
CA VAL A 162 7.05 -3.18 5.18
C VAL A 162 7.48 -4.27 4.21
N LEU A 163 8.79 -4.41 3.96
CA LEU A 163 9.31 -5.43 3.05
C LEU A 163 9.00 -6.84 3.54
N ALA A 164 9.07 -7.08 4.84
CA ALA A 164 8.71 -8.37 5.43
C ALA A 164 7.23 -8.71 5.18
N LEU A 165 6.37 -7.71 5.16
CA LEU A 165 4.93 -7.90 4.89
C LEU A 165 4.63 -8.10 3.40
N CYS A 166 5.48 -7.61 2.51
CA CYS A 166 5.23 -7.69 1.06
C CYS A 166 5.14 -9.12 0.54
N LYS A 167 5.92 -10.05 1.09
CA LYS A 167 5.90 -11.44 0.64
C LYS A 167 4.56 -12.13 0.88
N PRO A 168 4.03 -12.16 2.14
CA PRO A 168 2.70 -12.74 2.35
C PRO A 168 1.58 -11.92 1.68
N LEU A 169 1.73 -10.61 1.56
CA LEU A 169 0.76 -9.80 0.81
C LEU A 169 0.73 -10.19 -0.67
N GLY A 170 1.87 -10.53 -1.25
CA GLY A 170 1.93 -11.01 -2.63
C GLY A 170 1.10 -12.27 -2.84
N LYS A 171 1.20 -13.22 -1.92
CA LYS A 171 0.38 -14.43 -1.94
C LYS A 171 -1.11 -14.12 -1.84
N LEU A 172 -1.48 -13.18 -0.95
CA LEU A 172 -2.87 -12.75 -0.80
C LEU A 172 -3.39 -12.07 -2.06
N LEU A 173 -2.63 -11.14 -2.63
CA LEU A 173 -3.04 -10.43 -3.84
C LEU A 173 -3.19 -11.39 -5.03
N GLN A 174 -2.33 -12.38 -5.13
CA GLN A 174 -2.41 -13.41 -6.16
C GLN A 174 -3.75 -14.15 -6.11
N ARG A 175 -4.33 -14.33 -4.91
CA ARG A 175 -5.64 -14.96 -4.73
C ARG A 175 -6.80 -14.01 -5.00
N VAL A 176 -6.62 -12.73 -4.68
CA VAL A 176 -7.68 -11.70 -4.80
C VAL A 176 -7.82 -11.18 -6.23
N THR A 177 -6.72 -11.13 -6.97
CA THR A 177 -6.66 -10.49 -8.29
C THR A 177 -6.56 -11.51 -9.43
N ASN A 178 -7.31 -12.59 -9.36
CA ASN A 178 -7.38 -13.57 -10.45
C ASN A 178 -7.94 -12.90 -11.71
N GLU A 179 -7.07 -12.51 -12.62
CA GLU A 179 -7.38 -12.10 -13.99
C GLU A 179 -7.07 -13.23 -14.97
#